data_765fa0ba25d0fec90c2ab46516ba2de8
#
_entry.id   765fa0ba25d0fec90c2ab46516ba2de8
#
_cell.length_a   1.000
_cell.length_b   1.000
_cell.length_c   1.000
_cell.angle_alpha   90.00
_cell.angle_beta   90.00
_cell.angle_gamma   90.00
#
_symmetry.space_group_name_H-M   'P 1'
#
loop_
_entity.id
_entity.type
_entity.pdbx_description
1 polymer ?
#
loop_
_entity_poly.entity_id
_entity_poly.type
_entity_poly.pdbx_seq_one_letter_code
_entity_poly.pdbx_strand_id
1 'polypeptide(L)'
;MGQTTQRGIKEQNCLDLVKRGFFWRDDVPCEEPFGHRTILNVTDDEFNNGLWQWLVNHESYKSCFGLLEDDRFEIASILRTAKPNERLSEFPDFIFRKGFIEHFQITSSKTTRKGAEHKKDEQAFQSSVQKEQEEVRKQWEHEMECNTLCSTSWIFEYGAHSYEDLKKSFQNSWEKHLQSLEKYNGAKEIGVFMIEYDESALGMAECVYTDWINGMSQGDMRKQEEFKNYRLSRDKKILNYIYQFKDKIKYVIYVYNNEFEIIRTDNIPYLLKLMPWNYIIYPMIVQKRQTMSCIRWEMKNE
;
A
#
# COMPACT_ATOMS: atom_id res chain seq x y z
N MET A 1 -15.04 -1.10 27.66
CA MET A 1 -14.62 0.22 27.11
C MET A 1 -13.33 0.21 26.26
N GLY A 2 -12.69 -0.93 26.02
CA GLY A 2 -11.35 -1.00 25.40
C GLY A 2 -11.29 -1.25 23.87
N GLN A 3 -12.39 -1.49 23.17
CA GLN A 3 -12.35 -1.85 21.74
C GLN A 3 -12.71 -0.71 20.78
N THR A 4 -13.31 0.36 21.25
CA THR A 4 -13.70 1.50 20.41
C THR A 4 -12.55 2.44 20.09
N THR A 5 -11.47 2.40 20.87
CA THR A 5 -10.30 3.27 20.71
C THR A 5 -9.30 2.80 19.64
N GLN A 6 -9.32 1.52 19.24
CA GLN A 6 -8.34 1.01 18.27
C GLN A 6 -8.72 1.31 16.80
N ARG A 7 -10.02 1.36 16.46
CA ARG A 7 -10.46 1.54 15.07
C ARG A 7 -10.07 2.93 14.53
N GLY A 8 -10.52 4.01 15.15
CA GLY A 8 -10.19 5.37 14.67
C GLY A 8 -8.70 5.71 14.69
N ILE A 9 -7.87 5.02 15.51
CA ILE A 9 -6.43 5.21 15.54
C ILE A 9 -5.77 4.64 14.27
N LYS A 10 -6.24 3.51 13.76
CA LYS A 10 -5.64 2.87 12.60
C LYS A 10 -5.88 3.68 11.32
N GLU A 11 -7.11 4.10 11.11
CA GLU A 11 -7.49 4.97 10.00
C GLU A 11 -6.71 6.28 10.04
N GLN A 12 -6.57 6.89 11.24
CA GLN A 12 -5.80 8.12 11.43
C GLN A 12 -4.31 7.91 11.12
N ASN A 13 -3.70 6.82 11.61
CA ASN A 13 -2.30 6.51 11.33
C ASN A 13 -2.04 6.33 9.83
N CYS A 14 -2.98 5.68 9.11
CA CYS A 14 -2.91 5.52 7.67
C CYS A 14 -2.96 6.89 6.96
N LEU A 15 -3.90 7.75 7.32
CA LEU A 15 -4.00 9.10 6.77
C LEU A 15 -2.75 9.94 7.09
N ASP A 16 -2.21 9.85 8.29
CA ASP A 16 -1.02 10.59 8.70
C ASP A 16 0.24 10.13 7.97
N LEU A 17 0.33 8.84 7.64
CA LEU A 17 1.38 8.30 6.78
C LEU A 17 1.31 8.95 5.39
N VAL A 18 0.12 8.97 4.77
CA VAL A 18 -0.09 9.60 3.47
C VAL A 18 0.24 11.09 3.52
N LYS A 19 -0.24 11.81 4.53
CA LYS A 19 0.04 13.25 4.71
C LYS A 19 1.56 13.49 4.77
N ARG A 20 2.26 12.79 5.65
CA ARG A 20 3.72 12.94 5.79
C ARG A 20 4.44 12.66 4.48
N GLY A 21 4.12 11.55 3.82
CA GLY A 21 4.78 11.18 2.58
C GLY A 21 4.46 12.12 1.42
N PHE A 22 3.22 12.60 1.31
CA PHE A 22 2.80 13.52 0.27
C PHE A 22 3.47 14.89 0.42
N PHE A 23 3.43 15.50 1.61
CA PHE A 23 4.01 16.83 1.82
C PHE A 23 5.54 16.82 1.89
N TRP A 24 6.16 15.74 2.35
CA TRP A 24 7.62 15.59 2.29
C TRP A 24 8.13 15.61 0.84
N ARG A 25 7.38 15.01 -0.08
CA ARG A 25 7.76 14.94 -1.50
C ARG A 25 7.42 16.21 -2.28
N ASP A 26 6.44 16.96 -1.82
CA ASP A 26 6.03 18.24 -2.42
C ASP A 26 7.06 19.36 -2.14
N ASP A 27 7.83 19.25 -1.05
CA ASP A 27 8.91 20.19 -0.70
C ASP A 27 10.16 20.03 -1.59
N VAL A 28 10.24 18.97 -2.37
CA VAL A 28 11.28 18.80 -3.37
C VAL A 28 10.82 19.50 -4.66
N PRO A 29 11.54 20.55 -5.13
CA PRO A 29 11.22 21.19 -6.41
C PRO A 29 11.24 20.13 -7.50
N CYS A 30 10.08 19.81 -8.06
CA CYS A 30 9.99 18.92 -9.19
C CYS A 30 10.46 19.72 -10.41
N GLU A 31 11.72 19.55 -10.82
CA GLU A 31 12.13 19.93 -12.14
C GLU A 31 11.41 19.03 -13.13
N GLU A 32 10.27 19.49 -13.62
CA GLU A 32 9.51 18.77 -14.64
C GLU A 32 10.25 18.88 -15.97
N PRO A 33 10.87 17.81 -16.47
CA PRO A 33 11.61 17.88 -17.74
C PRO A 33 10.70 18.16 -18.93
N PHE A 34 9.38 18.00 -18.76
CA PHE A 34 8.37 18.23 -19.80
C PHE A 34 7.48 19.45 -19.54
N GLY A 35 7.79 20.27 -18.51
CA GLY A 35 6.96 21.39 -18.10
C GLY A 35 5.59 20.95 -17.59
N HIS A 36 4.58 21.82 -17.67
CA HIS A 36 3.20 21.57 -17.21
C HIS A 36 2.43 20.56 -18.07
N ARG A 37 3.12 19.65 -18.78
CA ARG A 37 2.46 18.63 -19.59
C ARG A 37 1.85 17.57 -18.69
N THR A 38 0.58 17.41 -18.86
CA THR A 38 -0.18 16.36 -18.18
C THR A 38 -0.05 15.05 -18.93
N ILE A 39 -0.17 13.93 -18.26
CA ILE A 39 -0.24 12.60 -18.90
C ILE A 39 -1.31 12.57 -20.01
N LEU A 40 -2.35 13.40 -19.90
CA LEU A 40 -3.42 13.53 -20.90
C LEU A 40 -2.94 14.09 -22.25
N ASN A 41 -1.84 14.81 -22.29
CA ASN A 41 -1.28 15.45 -23.48
C ASN A 41 -0.08 14.66 -24.04
N VAL A 42 0.18 13.46 -23.54
CA VAL A 42 1.25 12.60 -24.06
C VAL A 42 0.87 12.10 -25.45
N THR A 43 1.69 12.42 -26.43
CA THR A 43 1.58 11.90 -27.79
C THR A 43 2.16 10.49 -27.88
N ASP A 44 1.80 9.75 -28.93
CA ASP A 44 2.37 8.43 -29.19
C ASP A 44 3.90 8.49 -29.37
N ASP A 45 4.41 9.59 -29.94
CA ASP A 45 5.84 9.81 -30.12
C ASP A 45 6.56 10.04 -28.76
N GLU A 46 5.95 10.81 -27.85
CA GLU A 46 6.50 11.03 -26.51
C GLU A 46 6.46 9.75 -25.68
N PHE A 47 5.41 8.94 -25.84
CA PHE A 47 5.31 7.62 -25.25
C PHE A 47 6.46 6.71 -25.73
N ASN A 48 6.70 6.65 -27.04
CA ASN A 48 7.77 5.83 -27.62
C ASN A 48 9.16 6.36 -27.27
N ASN A 49 9.30 7.66 -26.98
CA ASN A 49 10.57 8.32 -26.60
C ASN A 49 10.94 8.24 -25.11
N GLY A 50 10.28 7.39 -24.35
CA GLY A 50 10.71 7.06 -23.00
C GLY A 50 10.13 7.94 -21.88
N LEU A 51 9.08 8.74 -22.13
CA LEU A 51 8.35 9.44 -21.07
C LEU A 51 7.91 8.50 -19.95
N TRP A 52 7.49 7.28 -20.32
CA TRP A 52 7.16 6.24 -19.37
C TRP A 52 8.31 5.91 -18.41
N GLN A 53 9.51 5.73 -18.93
CA GLN A 53 10.70 5.43 -18.12
C GLN A 53 11.01 6.57 -17.15
N TRP A 54 10.85 7.81 -17.61
CA TRP A 54 11.03 8.96 -16.77
C TRP A 54 10.00 9.02 -15.64
N LEU A 55 8.72 8.84 -15.94
CA LEU A 55 7.65 8.79 -14.94
C LEU A 55 7.86 7.69 -13.88
N VAL A 56 8.36 6.54 -14.30
CA VAL A 56 8.66 5.43 -13.39
C VAL A 56 9.88 5.70 -12.51
N ASN A 57 10.88 6.40 -13.03
CA ASN A 57 12.14 6.65 -12.33
C ASN A 57 12.12 7.87 -11.41
N HIS A 58 11.20 8.81 -11.60
CA HIS A 58 11.07 9.99 -10.74
C HIS A 58 10.33 9.66 -9.43
N GLU A 59 10.98 9.91 -8.30
CA GLU A 59 10.42 9.54 -6.99
C GLU A 59 9.10 10.24 -6.66
N SER A 60 8.96 11.52 -7.05
CA SER A 60 7.73 12.30 -6.88
C SER A 60 6.54 11.73 -7.66
N TYR A 61 6.79 11.05 -8.79
CA TYR A 61 5.75 10.43 -9.62
C TYR A 61 5.50 8.96 -9.30
N LYS A 62 6.37 8.31 -8.53
CA LYS A 62 6.16 6.92 -8.08
C LYS A 62 4.93 6.74 -7.20
N SER A 63 4.37 7.81 -6.69
CA SER A 63 3.23 7.80 -5.78
C SER A 63 1.97 8.44 -6.32
N CYS A 64 2.06 9.21 -7.42
CA CYS A 64 0.92 9.94 -7.98
C CYS A 64 0.70 9.54 -9.43
N PHE A 65 -0.44 8.93 -9.74
CA PHE A 65 -0.74 8.36 -11.04
C PHE A 65 -1.97 9.01 -11.65
N GLY A 66 -1.78 9.61 -12.82
CA GLY A 66 -2.83 10.33 -13.54
C GLY A 66 -3.27 11.63 -12.87
N LEU A 67 -2.50 12.16 -11.93
CA LEU A 67 -2.76 13.46 -11.31
C LEU A 67 -2.19 14.57 -12.17
N LEU A 68 -3.04 15.56 -12.48
CA LEU A 68 -2.67 16.83 -13.05
C LEU A 68 -2.18 17.77 -11.92
N GLU A 69 -1.60 18.91 -12.28
CA GLU A 69 -1.17 19.89 -11.29
C GLU A 69 -2.33 20.35 -10.39
N ASP A 70 -3.48 20.66 -10.99
CA ASP A 70 -4.69 21.05 -10.24
C ASP A 70 -5.16 19.94 -9.29
N ASP A 71 -5.00 18.67 -9.67
CA ASP A 71 -5.34 17.54 -8.81
C ASP A 71 -4.42 17.44 -7.60
N ARG A 72 -3.14 17.76 -7.77
CA ARG A 72 -2.17 17.80 -6.67
C ARG A 72 -2.54 18.86 -5.66
N PHE A 73 -2.94 20.04 -6.12
CA PHE A 73 -3.47 21.11 -5.23
C PHE A 73 -4.76 20.67 -4.54
N GLU A 74 -5.67 20.02 -5.26
CA GLU A 74 -6.91 19.51 -4.67
C GLU A 74 -6.62 18.46 -3.61
N ILE A 75 -5.77 17.46 -3.90
CA ILE A 75 -5.35 16.42 -2.92
C ILE A 75 -4.65 17.06 -1.72
N ALA A 76 -3.75 18.02 -1.93
CA ALA A 76 -3.12 18.75 -0.83
C ALA A 76 -4.15 19.44 0.07
N SER A 77 -5.16 20.09 -0.53
CA SER A 77 -6.27 20.70 0.21
C SER A 77 -7.10 19.66 0.98
N ILE A 78 -7.43 18.53 0.35
CA ILE A 78 -8.15 17.42 1.00
C ILE A 78 -7.36 16.92 2.20
N LEU A 79 -6.10 16.57 2.02
CA LEU A 79 -5.27 16.02 3.09
C LEU A 79 -5.07 17.00 4.26
N ARG A 80 -4.96 18.32 3.99
CA ARG A 80 -4.86 19.34 5.04
C ARG A 80 -6.17 19.56 5.80
N THR A 81 -7.32 19.42 5.15
CA THR A 81 -8.63 19.79 5.70
C THR A 81 -9.46 18.61 6.18
N ALA A 82 -9.11 17.40 5.80
CA ALA A 82 -9.79 16.18 6.25
C ALA A 82 -9.72 16.03 7.77
N LYS A 83 -10.88 15.86 8.39
CA LYS A 83 -11.07 15.66 9.83
C LYS A 83 -11.78 14.34 10.07
N PRO A 84 -11.47 13.63 11.16
CA PRO A 84 -12.23 12.44 11.54
C PRO A 84 -13.73 12.73 11.62
N ASN A 85 -14.55 11.77 11.22
CA ASN A 85 -15.98 11.85 11.43
C ASN A 85 -16.27 11.79 12.94
N GLU A 86 -17.14 12.64 13.43
CA GLU A 86 -17.54 12.64 14.85
C GLU A 86 -18.15 11.28 15.27
N ARG A 87 -18.78 10.59 14.33
CA ARG A 87 -19.35 9.25 14.52
C ARG A 87 -18.42 8.19 13.98
N LEU A 88 -17.42 7.82 14.76
CA LEU A 88 -16.32 6.89 14.39
C LEU A 88 -16.75 5.50 13.86
N SER A 89 -18.00 5.11 14.01
CA SER A 89 -18.53 3.83 13.52
C SER A 89 -19.36 3.95 12.24
N GLU A 90 -19.63 5.17 11.78
CA GLU A 90 -20.43 5.44 10.60
C GLU A 90 -19.55 5.86 9.43
N PHE A 91 -20.02 5.55 8.22
CA PHE A 91 -19.43 6.04 6.97
C PHE A 91 -19.61 7.56 6.86
N PRO A 92 -18.61 8.30 6.41
CA PRO A 92 -17.22 7.93 6.14
C PRO A 92 -16.30 8.09 7.36
N ASP A 93 -15.05 7.60 7.28
CA ASP A 93 -14.07 7.77 8.36
C ASP A 93 -13.60 9.22 8.51
N PHE A 94 -13.42 9.95 7.39
CA PHE A 94 -13.04 11.37 7.40
C PHE A 94 -13.93 12.19 6.47
N ILE A 95 -14.16 13.45 6.89
CA ILE A 95 -14.94 14.43 6.16
C ILE A 95 -14.11 15.68 5.85
N PHE A 96 -14.40 16.31 4.72
CA PHE A 96 -13.90 17.63 4.35
C PHE A 96 -14.99 18.41 3.59
N ARG A 97 -14.74 19.69 3.30
CA ARG A 97 -15.79 20.61 2.82
C ARG A 97 -16.60 20.09 1.63
N LYS A 98 -15.95 19.42 0.67
CA LYS A 98 -16.58 18.96 -0.59
C LYS A 98 -16.79 17.46 -0.67
N GLY A 99 -16.40 16.70 0.35
CA GLY A 99 -16.47 15.26 0.24
C GLY A 99 -15.95 14.51 1.44
N PHE A 100 -15.47 13.30 1.18
CA PHE A 100 -15.13 12.34 2.21
C PHE A 100 -13.91 11.51 1.84
N ILE A 101 -13.26 10.93 2.87
CA ILE A 101 -12.31 9.82 2.73
C ILE A 101 -12.85 8.63 3.51
N GLU A 102 -12.95 7.49 2.87
CA GLU A 102 -13.32 6.22 3.50
C GLU A 102 -12.14 5.27 3.44
N HIS A 103 -11.76 4.71 4.60
CA HIS A 103 -10.66 3.76 4.74
C HIS A 103 -11.18 2.34 4.84
N PHE A 104 -10.50 1.41 4.16
CA PHE A 104 -10.71 -0.02 4.36
C PHE A 104 -9.45 -0.83 4.06
N GLN A 105 -9.40 -2.01 4.66
CA GLN A 105 -8.31 -2.94 4.46
C GLN A 105 -8.68 -4.04 3.48
N ILE A 106 -7.68 -4.47 2.72
CA ILE A 106 -7.74 -5.65 1.86
C ILE A 106 -6.70 -6.68 2.30
N THR A 107 -6.91 -7.92 1.92
CA THR A 107 -6.03 -9.05 2.24
C THR A 107 -5.83 -9.93 1.02
N SER A 108 -4.66 -10.52 0.89
CA SER A 108 -4.35 -11.56 -0.10
C SER A 108 -4.50 -12.97 0.46
N SER A 109 -4.83 -13.12 1.74
CA SER A 109 -5.14 -14.41 2.35
C SER A 109 -6.64 -14.71 2.31
N LYS A 110 -7.00 -15.97 2.47
CA LYS A 110 -8.40 -16.38 2.55
C LYS A 110 -9.12 -15.64 3.68
N THR A 111 -10.26 -15.04 3.34
CA THR A 111 -11.14 -14.40 4.31
C THR A 111 -12.10 -15.45 4.87
N THR A 112 -12.10 -15.62 6.19
CA THR A 112 -13.04 -16.47 6.91
C THR A 112 -14.11 -15.61 7.58
N ARG A 113 -15.18 -16.23 8.07
CA ARG A 113 -16.24 -15.54 8.86
C ARG A 113 -15.68 -14.73 10.06
N LYS A 114 -14.47 -15.05 10.54
CA LYS A 114 -13.81 -14.41 11.69
C LYS A 114 -12.67 -13.47 11.30
N GLY A 115 -12.54 -13.11 10.03
CA GLY A 115 -11.49 -12.26 9.48
C GLY A 115 -10.42 -13.03 8.68
N ALA A 116 -9.34 -12.37 8.31
CA ALA A 116 -8.26 -12.99 7.56
C ALA A 116 -7.55 -14.08 8.38
N GLU A 117 -7.33 -15.24 7.78
CA GLU A 117 -6.78 -16.42 8.46
C GLU A 117 -5.37 -16.14 8.98
N HIS A 118 -4.52 -15.51 8.18
CA HIS A 118 -3.15 -15.16 8.57
C HIS A 118 -3.06 -14.31 9.85
N LYS A 119 -4.04 -13.43 10.13
CA LYS A 119 -4.03 -12.59 11.35
C LYS A 119 -4.22 -13.39 12.61
N LYS A 120 -4.96 -14.50 12.53
CA LYS A 120 -5.12 -15.40 13.68
C LYS A 120 -3.86 -16.19 13.94
N ASP A 121 -3.25 -16.69 12.87
CA ASP A 121 -2.02 -17.47 12.96
C ASP A 121 -0.89 -16.58 13.49
N GLU A 122 -0.82 -15.33 13.05
CA GLU A 122 0.13 -14.36 13.58
C GLU A 122 -0.10 -14.05 15.08
N GLN A 123 -1.35 -13.87 15.49
CA GLN A 123 -1.67 -13.64 16.91
C GLN A 123 -1.34 -14.87 17.78
N ALA A 124 -1.60 -16.07 17.29
CA ALA A 124 -1.25 -17.31 17.97
C ALA A 124 0.28 -17.44 18.11
N PHE A 125 1.01 -17.17 17.05
CA PHE A 125 2.47 -17.13 17.06
C PHE A 125 3.03 -16.09 18.07
N GLN A 126 2.53 -14.85 18.05
CA GLN A 126 2.95 -13.82 18.99
C GLN A 126 2.73 -14.22 20.45
N SER A 127 1.57 -14.84 20.72
CA SER A 127 1.23 -15.34 22.06
C SER A 127 2.14 -16.48 22.51
N SER A 128 2.51 -17.38 21.60
CA SER A 128 3.46 -18.48 21.86
C SER A 128 4.86 -17.92 22.15
N VAL A 129 5.34 -17.02 21.28
CA VAL A 129 6.66 -16.39 21.43
C VAL A 129 6.78 -15.64 22.76
N GLN A 130 5.76 -14.91 23.18
CA GLN A 130 5.80 -14.20 24.47
C GLN A 130 6.02 -15.15 25.64
N LYS A 131 5.34 -16.30 25.67
CA LYS A 131 5.52 -17.32 26.70
C LYS A 131 6.94 -17.89 26.68
N GLU A 132 7.39 -18.29 25.49
CA GLU A 132 8.73 -18.83 25.32
C GLU A 132 9.83 -17.83 25.68
N GLN A 133 9.64 -16.54 25.40
CA GLN A 133 10.57 -15.48 25.78
C GLN A 133 10.73 -15.38 27.32
N GLU A 134 9.64 -15.53 28.08
CA GLU A 134 9.71 -15.51 29.54
C GLU A 134 10.46 -16.72 30.08
N GLU A 135 10.27 -17.89 29.49
CA GLU A 135 10.97 -19.13 29.87
C GLU A 135 12.46 -19.02 29.56
N VAL A 136 12.81 -18.58 28.33
CA VAL A 136 14.19 -18.38 27.89
C VAL A 136 14.89 -17.31 28.77
N ARG A 137 14.19 -16.22 29.15
CA ARG A 137 14.74 -15.19 30.04
C ARG A 137 15.09 -15.78 31.40
N LYS A 138 14.20 -16.58 32.01
CA LYS A 138 14.47 -17.23 33.30
C LYS A 138 15.65 -18.21 33.19
N GLN A 139 15.72 -18.96 32.11
CA GLN A 139 16.84 -19.86 31.86
C GLN A 139 18.17 -19.09 31.75
N TRP A 140 18.22 -18.02 31.00
CA TRP A 140 19.42 -17.18 30.87
C TRP A 140 19.82 -16.50 32.16
N GLU A 141 18.88 -16.09 33.00
CA GLU A 141 19.18 -15.53 34.34
C GLU A 141 19.91 -16.52 35.23
N HIS A 142 19.61 -17.83 35.07
CA HIS A 142 20.24 -18.87 35.88
C HIS A 142 21.53 -19.44 35.28
N GLU A 143 21.58 -19.61 33.96
CA GLU A 143 22.64 -20.38 33.28
C GLU A 143 23.69 -19.49 32.60
N MET A 144 23.43 -18.20 32.43
CA MET A 144 24.35 -17.30 31.72
C MET A 144 25.59 -16.98 32.56
N GLU A 145 26.75 -17.34 32.02
CA GLU A 145 28.05 -16.93 32.57
C GLU A 145 28.35 -15.45 32.25
N CYS A 146 29.25 -14.82 33.00
CA CYS A 146 29.69 -13.45 32.72
C CYS A 146 30.43 -13.37 31.40
N ASN A 147 30.30 -12.24 30.70
CA ASN A 147 30.87 -11.98 29.38
C ASN A 147 30.32 -12.88 28.28
N THR A 148 29.07 -13.33 28.41
CA THR A 148 28.38 -14.17 27.42
C THR A 148 27.29 -13.39 26.70
N LEU A 149 27.16 -13.62 25.39
CA LEU A 149 26.05 -13.17 24.55
C LEU A 149 25.20 -14.39 24.20
N CYS A 150 23.95 -14.38 24.61
CA CYS A 150 22.94 -15.35 24.18
C CYS A 150 21.95 -14.72 23.22
N SER A 151 21.57 -15.45 22.18
CA SER A 151 20.55 -15.02 21.22
C SER A 151 19.69 -16.19 20.79
N THR A 152 18.38 -15.98 20.71
CA THR A 152 17.42 -16.93 20.16
C THR A 152 16.46 -16.22 19.20
N SER A 153 15.92 -16.98 18.25
CA SER A 153 15.02 -16.44 17.23
C SER A 153 13.85 -17.37 16.99
N TRP A 154 12.68 -16.78 16.83
CA TRP A 154 11.46 -17.45 16.40
C TRP A 154 11.11 -16.99 15.00
N ILE A 155 10.71 -17.91 14.13
CA ILE A 155 10.34 -17.64 12.75
C ILE A 155 8.89 -18.05 12.55
N PHE A 156 8.10 -17.14 12.02
CA PHE A 156 6.73 -17.39 11.58
C PHE A 156 6.66 -17.29 10.07
N GLU A 157 6.13 -18.29 9.44
CA GLU A 157 5.83 -18.27 8.01
C GLU A 157 4.35 -17.96 7.82
N TYR A 158 4.08 -16.92 7.04
CA TYR A 158 2.70 -16.58 6.70
C TYR A 158 2.10 -17.67 5.81
N GLY A 159 0.81 -17.95 6.04
CA GLY A 159 0.04 -18.90 5.24
C GLY A 159 -0.07 -18.52 3.76
N ALA A 160 -0.80 -19.33 3.01
CA ALA A 160 -0.95 -19.12 1.57
C ALA A 160 -1.62 -17.79 1.24
N HIS A 161 -0.95 -16.99 0.41
CA HIS A 161 -1.46 -15.76 -0.17
C HIS A 161 -1.67 -15.94 -1.66
N SER A 162 -2.67 -15.29 -2.24
CA SER A 162 -2.92 -15.33 -3.68
C SER A 162 -3.47 -14.02 -4.21
N TYR A 163 -3.20 -13.76 -5.49
CA TYR A 163 -3.78 -12.61 -6.18
C TYR A 163 -5.31 -12.71 -6.29
N GLU A 164 -5.84 -13.91 -6.46
CA GLU A 164 -7.30 -14.10 -6.55
C GLU A 164 -8.00 -13.77 -5.23
N ASP A 165 -7.38 -14.08 -4.09
CA ASP A 165 -7.93 -13.70 -2.79
C ASP A 165 -7.81 -12.18 -2.56
N LEU A 166 -6.69 -11.55 -2.97
CA LEU A 166 -6.55 -10.08 -2.97
C LEU A 166 -7.67 -9.42 -3.78
N LYS A 167 -7.88 -9.87 -5.01
CA LYS A 167 -8.90 -9.32 -5.91
C LYS A 167 -10.31 -9.47 -5.35
N LYS A 168 -10.65 -10.65 -4.79
CA LYS A 168 -11.93 -10.88 -4.12
C LYS A 168 -12.10 -9.97 -2.92
N SER A 169 -11.07 -9.86 -2.07
CA SER A 169 -11.08 -8.98 -0.91
C SER A 169 -11.27 -7.52 -1.30
N PHE A 170 -10.58 -7.07 -2.35
CA PHE A 170 -10.72 -5.74 -2.92
C PHE A 170 -12.16 -5.47 -3.37
N GLN A 171 -12.70 -6.31 -4.24
CA GLN A 171 -14.04 -6.13 -4.80
C GLN A 171 -15.12 -6.16 -3.72
N ASN A 172 -15.08 -7.13 -2.81
CA ASN A 172 -16.05 -7.24 -1.73
C ASN A 172 -16.03 -6.00 -0.80
N SER A 173 -14.82 -5.52 -0.44
CA SER A 173 -14.69 -4.33 0.39
C SER A 173 -15.16 -3.08 -0.35
N TRP A 174 -14.76 -2.92 -1.62
CA TRP A 174 -15.17 -1.82 -2.47
C TRP A 174 -16.69 -1.71 -2.59
N GLU A 175 -17.37 -2.80 -2.93
CA GLU A 175 -18.83 -2.85 -3.08
C GLU A 175 -19.56 -2.56 -1.77
N LYS A 176 -19.06 -3.10 -0.66
CA LYS A 176 -19.62 -2.81 0.68
C LYS A 176 -19.56 -1.32 1.02
N HIS A 177 -18.43 -0.66 0.73
CA HIS A 177 -18.27 0.77 1.01
C HIS A 177 -19.05 1.65 0.03
N LEU A 178 -19.24 1.22 -1.22
CA LEU A 178 -20.18 1.86 -2.14
C LEU A 178 -21.63 1.80 -1.66
N GLN A 179 -22.08 0.67 -1.09
CA GLN A 179 -23.41 0.58 -0.50
C GLN A 179 -23.58 1.52 0.71
N SER A 180 -22.51 1.74 1.48
CA SER A 180 -22.50 2.73 2.57
C SER A 180 -22.57 4.15 2.04
N LEU A 181 -21.83 4.44 0.95
CA LEU A 181 -21.87 5.73 0.27
C LEU A 181 -23.27 6.08 -0.26
N GLU A 182 -24.02 5.12 -0.77
CA GLU A 182 -25.41 5.35 -1.24
C GLU A 182 -26.31 5.86 -0.13
N LYS A 183 -26.11 5.38 1.09
CA LYS A 183 -26.88 5.77 2.28
C LYS A 183 -26.38 7.05 2.95
N TYR A 184 -25.19 7.49 2.61
CA TYR A 184 -24.58 8.69 3.20
C TYR A 184 -25.24 9.96 2.65
N ASN A 185 -25.59 10.90 3.52
CA ASN A 185 -26.30 12.16 3.18
C ASN A 185 -25.41 13.41 3.25
N GLY A 186 -24.11 13.25 3.51
CA GLY A 186 -23.17 14.38 3.54
C GLY A 186 -22.64 14.77 2.15
N ALA A 187 -21.59 15.59 2.13
CA ALA A 187 -20.95 16.05 0.88
C ALA A 187 -20.34 14.87 0.11
N LYS A 188 -20.65 14.79 -1.20
CA LYS A 188 -20.23 13.68 -2.09
C LYS A 188 -19.58 14.17 -3.40
N GLU A 189 -19.29 15.47 -3.51
CA GLU A 189 -18.69 16.02 -4.74
C GLU A 189 -17.34 15.37 -5.05
N ILE A 190 -16.57 15.05 -4.00
CA ILE A 190 -15.28 14.39 -4.11
C ILE A 190 -15.26 13.18 -3.18
N GLY A 191 -15.36 11.99 -3.77
CA GLY A 191 -15.19 10.74 -3.05
C GLY A 191 -13.73 10.26 -3.11
N VAL A 192 -13.17 9.89 -1.97
CA VAL A 192 -11.83 9.30 -1.86
C VAL A 192 -11.92 7.98 -1.13
N PHE A 193 -11.42 6.90 -1.74
CA PHE A 193 -11.21 5.62 -1.05
C PHE A 193 -9.74 5.47 -0.70
N MET A 194 -9.45 5.25 0.59
CA MET A 194 -8.13 4.97 1.11
C MET A 194 -8.05 3.48 1.46
N ILE A 195 -7.25 2.74 0.71
CA ILE A 195 -7.19 1.28 0.73
C ILE A 195 -5.85 0.84 1.31
N GLU A 196 -5.86 0.10 2.40
CA GLU A 196 -4.65 -0.39 3.06
C GLU A 196 -4.42 -1.87 2.79
N TYR A 197 -3.19 -2.21 2.37
CA TYR A 197 -2.68 -3.56 2.23
C TYR A 197 -1.35 -3.67 2.97
N ASP A 198 -1.37 -4.26 4.16
CA ASP A 198 -0.22 -4.29 5.08
C ASP A 198 0.57 -5.63 5.08
N GLU A 199 0.14 -6.60 4.27
CA GLU A 199 0.68 -7.97 4.33
C GLU A 199 2.02 -8.15 3.63
N SER A 200 2.34 -7.33 2.63
CA SER A 200 3.56 -7.43 1.81
C SER A 200 3.83 -8.84 1.25
N ALA A 201 2.76 -9.59 0.99
CA ALA A 201 2.81 -11.02 0.65
C ALA A 201 2.74 -11.30 -0.86
N LEU A 202 2.57 -10.26 -1.68
CA LEU A 202 2.53 -10.35 -3.13
C LEU A 202 3.59 -9.46 -3.76
N GLY A 203 4.37 -10.02 -4.68
CA GLY A 203 5.26 -9.31 -5.57
C GLY A 203 4.67 -9.17 -6.96
N MET A 204 5.27 -8.30 -7.79
CA MET A 204 4.91 -8.11 -9.20
C MET A 204 6.16 -8.08 -10.05
N ALA A 205 6.11 -8.75 -11.21
CA ALA A 205 7.14 -8.66 -12.23
C ALA A 205 6.52 -8.40 -13.59
N GLU A 206 7.18 -7.56 -14.37
CA GLU A 206 6.77 -7.29 -15.74
C GLU A 206 6.84 -8.56 -16.58
N CYS A 207 5.77 -8.81 -17.37
CA CYS A 207 5.70 -9.94 -18.26
C CYS A 207 6.26 -9.55 -19.63
N VAL A 208 7.43 -10.07 -19.97
CA VAL A 208 8.07 -9.88 -21.27
C VAL A 208 7.67 -11.02 -22.20
N TYR A 209 7.02 -10.70 -23.31
CA TYR A 209 6.63 -11.71 -24.31
C TYR A 209 7.75 -11.96 -25.30
N THR A 210 7.91 -13.24 -25.71
CA THR A 210 8.97 -13.68 -26.62
C THR A 210 8.94 -12.96 -27.97
N ASP A 211 7.75 -12.73 -28.50
CA ASP A 211 7.58 -12.02 -29.78
C ASP A 211 8.05 -10.56 -29.72
N TRP A 212 7.92 -9.96 -28.56
CA TRP A 212 8.40 -8.61 -28.31
C TRP A 212 9.95 -8.57 -28.21
N ILE A 213 10.55 -9.56 -27.56
CA ILE A 213 12.01 -9.71 -27.46
C ILE A 213 12.63 -9.93 -28.83
N ASN A 214 11.99 -10.74 -29.69
CA ASN A 214 12.49 -11.06 -31.03
C ASN A 214 12.51 -9.84 -31.98
N GLY A 215 11.75 -8.81 -31.70
CA GLY A 215 11.73 -7.56 -32.47
C GLY A 215 12.72 -6.49 -31.95
N MET A 216 13.38 -6.73 -30.82
CA MET A 216 14.29 -5.76 -30.19
C MET A 216 15.76 -6.05 -30.55
N SER A 217 16.52 -5.00 -30.84
CA SER A 217 17.98 -5.10 -30.89
C SER A 217 18.54 -5.29 -29.47
N GLN A 218 19.72 -5.89 -29.35
CA GLN A 218 20.35 -6.16 -28.05
C GLN A 218 20.61 -4.88 -27.22
N GLY A 219 20.64 -3.70 -27.86
CA GLY A 219 20.76 -2.39 -27.20
C GLY A 219 19.46 -1.81 -26.69
N ASP A 220 18.31 -2.34 -27.12
CA ASP A 220 16.97 -1.80 -26.78
C ASP A 220 16.31 -2.51 -25.57
N MET A 221 16.95 -3.55 -25.04
CA MET A 221 16.45 -4.28 -23.88
C MET A 221 16.61 -3.42 -22.62
N ARG A 222 15.51 -2.80 -22.18
CA ARG A 222 15.47 -2.16 -20.89
C ARG A 222 15.41 -3.20 -19.76
N LYS A 223 15.84 -2.81 -18.57
CA LYS A 223 15.70 -3.67 -17.38
C LYS A 223 14.21 -3.91 -17.09
N GLN A 224 13.85 -5.18 -16.94
CA GLN A 224 12.51 -5.59 -16.53
C GLN A 224 12.16 -4.97 -15.16
N GLU A 225 10.93 -4.44 -15.05
CA GLU A 225 10.44 -3.94 -13.76
C GLU A 225 10.05 -5.11 -12.85
N GLU A 226 10.50 -5.03 -11.62
CA GLU A 226 10.14 -5.97 -10.56
C GLU A 226 9.88 -5.21 -9.27
N PHE A 227 8.75 -5.50 -8.62
CA PHE A 227 8.35 -4.90 -7.37
C PHE A 227 8.20 -5.96 -6.28
N LYS A 228 8.88 -5.73 -5.16
CA LYS A 228 8.76 -6.59 -3.96
C LYS A 228 7.38 -6.49 -3.30
N ASN A 229 6.62 -5.42 -3.57
CA ASN A 229 5.28 -5.22 -3.07
C ASN A 229 4.31 -5.08 -4.23
N TYR A 230 3.10 -5.60 -4.07
CA TYR A 230 2.01 -5.37 -5.01
C TYR A 230 1.74 -3.86 -5.16
N ARG A 231 1.65 -3.41 -6.41
CA ARG A 231 1.40 -2.02 -6.81
C ARG A 231 0.04 -1.93 -7.50
N LEU A 232 -0.90 -1.19 -6.89
CA LEU A 232 -2.23 -1.00 -7.48
C LEU A 232 -2.16 -0.28 -8.83
N SER A 233 -1.27 0.69 -8.96
CA SER A 233 -1.04 1.44 -10.20
C SER A 233 -0.55 0.58 -11.37
N ARG A 234 -0.16 -0.66 -11.13
CA ARG A 234 0.31 -1.62 -12.14
C ARG A 234 -0.67 -2.74 -12.44
N ASP A 235 -1.78 -2.82 -11.71
CA ASP A 235 -2.80 -3.85 -11.90
C ASP A 235 -3.89 -3.39 -12.86
N LYS A 236 -3.74 -3.71 -14.13
CA LYS A 236 -4.72 -3.36 -15.17
C LYS A 236 -6.12 -3.88 -14.90
N LYS A 237 -6.26 -5.05 -14.25
CA LYS A 237 -7.57 -5.65 -13.98
C LYS A 237 -8.31 -4.86 -12.92
N ILE A 238 -7.63 -4.53 -11.82
CA ILE A 238 -8.23 -3.74 -10.74
C ILE A 238 -8.41 -2.28 -11.17
N LEU A 239 -7.48 -1.69 -11.93
CA LEU A 239 -7.65 -0.34 -12.48
C LEU A 239 -8.89 -0.24 -13.38
N ASN A 240 -9.11 -1.21 -14.28
CA ASN A 240 -10.32 -1.25 -15.11
C ASN A 240 -11.60 -1.41 -14.28
N TYR A 241 -11.54 -2.16 -13.17
CA TYR A 241 -12.66 -2.28 -12.25
C TYR A 241 -12.94 -0.94 -11.54
N ILE A 242 -11.92 -0.28 -11.02
CA ILE A 242 -12.03 1.04 -10.35
C ILE A 242 -12.63 2.07 -11.31
N TYR A 243 -12.22 2.09 -12.58
CA TYR A 243 -12.67 3.06 -13.56
C TYR A 243 -14.20 3.04 -13.78
N GLN A 244 -14.86 1.92 -13.54
CA GLN A 244 -16.33 1.82 -13.65
C GLN A 244 -17.05 2.70 -12.61
N PHE A 245 -16.35 3.13 -11.55
CA PHE A 245 -16.90 3.93 -10.46
C PHE A 245 -16.35 5.36 -10.39
N LYS A 246 -15.71 5.83 -11.47
CA LYS A 246 -15.09 7.16 -11.55
C LYS A 246 -16.03 8.31 -11.20
N ASP A 247 -17.32 8.18 -11.51
CA ASP A 247 -18.34 9.21 -11.22
C ASP A 247 -18.70 9.30 -9.71
N LYS A 248 -18.35 8.27 -8.93
CA LYS A 248 -18.58 8.22 -7.47
C LYS A 248 -17.32 8.45 -6.66
N ILE A 249 -16.18 7.94 -7.14
CA ILE A 249 -14.89 7.96 -6.45
C ILE A 249 -13.88 8.65 -7.37
N LYS A 250 -13.45 9.84 -7.00
CA LYS A 250 -12.52 10.66 -7.79
C LYS A 250 -11.07 10.23 -7.58
N TYR A 251 -10.69 9.86 -6.36
CA TYR A 251 -9.34 9.45 -6.02
C TYR A 251 -9.32 8.15 -5.26
N VAL A 252 -8.31 7.34 -5.54
CA VAL A 252 -7.94 6.17 -4.74
C VAL A 252 -6.58 6.39 -4.15
N ILE A 253 -6.47 6.29 -2.85
CA ILE A 253 -5.21 6.29 -2.09
C ILE A 253 -4.96 4.84 -1.70
N TYR A 254 -3.91 4.23 -2.23
CA TYR A 254 -3.51 2.87 -1.90
C TYR A 254 -2.27 2.92 -1.00
N VAL A 255 -2.36 2.33 0.18
CA VAL A 255 -1.31 2.35 1.21
C VAL A 255 -0.78 0.94 1.44
N TYR A 256 0.53 0.77 1.39
CA TYR A 256 1.20 -0.52 1.56
C TYR A 256 2.61 -0.31 2.14
N ASN A 257 2.99 -1.14 3.10
CA ASN A 257 4.35 -1.18 3.66
C ASN A 257 5.02 0.20 3.89
N ASN A 258 4.30 1.13 4.52
CA ASN A 258 4.71 2.52 4.74
C ASN A 258 4.92 3.38 3.48
N GLU A 259 4.44 2.92 2.33
CA GLU A 259 4.38 3.65 1.07
C GLU A 259 2.94 3.88 0.66
N PHE A 260 2.72 4.74 -0.33
CA PHE A 260 1.38 4.97 -0.87
C PHE A 260 1.42 5.29 -2.36
N GLU A 261 0.28 5.09 -3.00
CA GLU A 261 -0.03 5.53 -4.36
C GLU A 261 -1.33 6.33 -4.34
N ILE A 262 -1.40 7.43 -5.09
CA ILE A 262 -2.63 8.19 -5.30
C ILE A 262 -2.97 8.10 -6.78
N ILE A 263 -4.18 7.63 -7.08
CA ILE A 263 -4.65 7.41 -8.44
C ILE A 263 -5.89 8.27 -8.68
N ARG A 264 -5.88 9.07 -9.75
CA ARG A 264 -7.10 9.73 -10.24
C ARG A 264 -7.88 8.77 -11.12
N THR A 265 -9.11 8.48 -10.76
CA THR A 265 -9.91 7.43 -11.40
C THR A 265 -10.28 7.78 -12.83
N ASP A 266 -10.59 9.04 -13.14
CA ASP A 266 -10.91 9.49 -14.52
C ASP A 266 -9.76 9.27 -15.50
N ASN A 267 -8.53 9.32 -15.01
CA ASN A 267 -7.33 9.23 -15.84
C ASN A 267 -6.79 7.79 -15.99
N ILE A 268 -7.47 6.80 -15.43
CA ILE A 268 -7.07 5.39 -15.56
C ILE A 268 -6.87 4.95 -17.03
N PRO A 269 -7.70 5.33 -18.01
CA PRO A 269 -7.47 4.93 -19.39
C PRO A 269 -6.11 5.37 -19.95
N TYR A 270 -5.60 6.53 -19.52
CA TYR A 270 -4.27 7.02 -19.91
C TYR A 270 -3.17 6.24 -19.20
N LEU A 271 -3.34 5.92 -17.91
CA LEU A 271 -2.40 5.04 -17.19
C LEU A 271 -2.27 3.68 -17.86
N LEU A 272 -3.39 3.12 -18.35
CA LEU A 272 -3.40 1.85 -19.05
C LEU A 272 -2.67 1.91 -20.39
N LYS A 273 -2.71 3.03 -21.09
CA LYS A 273 -1.93 3.25 -22.32
C LYS A 273 -0.42 3.33 -22.00
N LEU A 274 -0.04 3.94 -20.88
CA LEU A 274 1.35 3.99 -20.43
C LEU A 274 1.91 2.63 -19.99
N MET A 275 1.06 1.61 -19.87
CA MET A 275 1.45 0.25 -19.51
C MET A 275 1.13 -0.72 -20.67
N PRO A 276 1.92 -0.74 -21.75
CA PRO A 276 1.66 -1.62 -22.91
C PRO A 276 1.80 -3.10 -22.57
N TRP A 277 2.56 -3.42 -21.56
CA TRP A 277 2.79 -4.78 -21.08
C TRP A 277 1.94 -5.13 -19.85
N ASN A 278 1.92 -6.41 -19.49
CA ASN A 278 1.26 -6.91 -18.29
C ASN A 278 2.27 -7.23 -17.19
N TYR A 279 1.75 -7.38 -15.97
CA TYR A 279 2.52 -7.84 -14.82
C TYR A 279 2.01 -9.21 -14.37
N ILE A 280 2.95 -10.08 -13.99
CA ILE A 280 2.67 -11.30 -13.24
C ILE A 280 2.68 -10.92 -11.77
N ILE A 281 1.62 -11.28 -11.06
CA ILE A 281 1.49 -11.10 -9.62
C ILE A 281 1.68 -12.47 -8.98
N TYR A 282 2.65 -12.58 -8.09
CA TYR A 282 3.04 -13.85 -7.48
C TYR A 282 3.10 -13.75 -5.97
N PRO A 283 2.75 -14.85 -5.25
CA PRO A 283 2.91 -14.89 -3.81
C PRO A 283 4.40 -14.91 -3.45
N MET A 284 4.75 -14.15 -2.41
CA MET A 284 6.08 -14.19 -1.81
C MET A 284 6.03 -15.02 -0.53
N ILE A 285 7.15 -15.64 -0.19
CA ILE A 285 7.32 -16.25 1.12
C ILE A 285 7.63 -15.11 2.09
N VAL A 286 6.69 -14.79 2.95
CA VAL A 286 6.86 -13.79 3.99
C VAL A 286 7.14 -14.50 5.30
N GLN A 287 8.28 -14.19 5.88
CA GLN A 287 8.69 -14.69 7.18
C GLN A 287 8.82 -13.53 8.17
N LYS A 288 8.22 -13.68 9.33
CA LYS A 288 8.43 -12.76 10.46
C LYS A 288 9.41 -13.40 11.43
N ARG A 289 10.53 -12.73 11.63
CA ARG A 289 11.54 -13.16 12.58
C ARG A 289 11.48 -12.27 13.81
N GLN A 290 11.34 -12.89 14.97
CA GLN A 290 11.46 -12.22 16.26
C GLN A 290 12.72 -12.75 16.96
N THR A 291 13.61 -11.85 17.35
CA THR A 291 14.90 -12.21 17.98
C THR A 291 14.95 -11.60 19.36
N MET A 292 15.38 -12.37 20.33
CA MET A 292 15.73 -11.89 21.67
C MET A 292 17.22 -12.15 21.90
N SER A 293 17.93 -11.17 22.42
CA SER A 293 19.35 -11.28 22.76
C SER A 293 19.57 -10.74 24.16
N CYS A 294 20.47 -11.37 24.89
CA CYS A 294 20.88 -10.94 26.21
C CYS A 294 22.40 -10.97 26.31
N ILE A 295 22.98 -9.92 26.92
CA ILE A 295 24.40 -9.82 27.20
C ILE A 295 24.55 -9.72 28.70
N ARG A 296 25.35 -10.59 29.29
CA ARG A 296 25.78 -10.49 30.69
C ARG A 296 27.20 -10.00 30.74
N TRP A 297 27.39 -8.82 31.30
CA TRP A 297 28.69 -8.18 31.34
C TRP A 297 29.16 -7.99 32.81
N GLU A 298 30.42 -8.31 33.10
CA GLU A 298 31.03 -8.01 34.38
C GLU A 298 31.79 -6.68 34.27
N MET A 299 31.39 -5.68 35.03
CA MET A 299 32.23 -4.50 35.21
C MET A 299 33.39 -4.87 36.13
N LYS A 300 34.61 -4.87 35.62
CA LYS A 300 35.80 -4.88 36.49
C LYS A 300 35.81 -3.55 37.20
N ASN A 301 35.60 -3.58 38.51
CA ASN A 301 35.91 -2.44 39.34
C ASN A 301 37.43 -2.28 39.31
N GLU A 302 37.94 -1.23 38.65
CA GLU A 302 39.31 -0.78 38.77
C GLU A 302 39.48 -0.07 40.13
#